data_851e8d1ca12bfaea149c417196e43ae8
#
_entry.id   851e8d1ca12bfaea149c417196e43ae8
#
_cell.length_a   1.000
_cell.length_b   1.000
_cell.length_c   1.000
_cell.angle_alpha   90.00
_cell.angle_beta   90.00
_cell.angle_gamma   90.00
#
_symmetry.space_group_name_H-M   'P 1'
#
loop_
_entity.id
_entity.type
_entity.pdbx_description
1 polymer ?
#
loop_
_entity_poly.entity_id
_entity_poly.type
_entity_poly.pdbx_seq_one_letter_code
_entity_poly.pdbx_strand_id
1 'polypeptide(L)'
;MNNKILIVSANYYKEISKNLELGAINTLKENGYEYEIINAPGCFEIPYLIKKNIDNFKGFISLGCIIKGDTYHFEVIANETSRKIMDLSVEFNVPIGFGILTCYDLEQAIIRSDVNQKNKGQEAAIACIELLK
;
A
#
# COMPACT_ATOMS: atom_id res chain seq x y z
N MET A 1 -10.11 20.98 4.44
CA MET A 1 -9.44 19.67 4.29
C MET A 1 -9.22 19.38 2.83
N ASN A 2 -8.03 18.96 2.47
CA ASN A 2 -7.74 18.68 1.08
C ASN A 2 -8.36 17.34 0.64
N ASN A 3 -8.30 17.07 -0.65
CA ASN A 3 -8.83 15.85 -1.25
C ASN A 3 -7.69 14.91 -1.65
N LYS A 4 -6.59 14.95 -0.89
CA LYS A 4 -5.39 14.21 -1.23
C LYS A 4 -5.27 12.89 -0.48
N ILE A 5 -4.83 11.91 -1.22
CA ILE A 5 -4.50 10.57 -0.71
C ILE A 5 -2.99 10.43 -0.75
N LEU A 6 -2.40 9.88 0.31
CA LEU A 6 -0.98 9.60 0.31
C LEU A 6 -0.74 8.13 -0.01
N ILE A 7 0.01 7.89 -1.07
CA ILE A 7 0.48 6.55 -1.41
C ILE A 7 1.86 6.39 -0.77
N VAL A 8 1.99 5.42 0.13
CA VAL A 8 3.27 5.09 0.75
C VAL A 8 3.73 3.79 0.11
N SER A 9 4.77 3.88 -0.70
CA SER A 9 5.20 2.76 -1.54
C SER A 9 6.60 2.30 -1.16
N ALA A 10 6.74 1.04 -0.78
CA ALA A 10 8.04 0.43 -0.56
C ALA A 10 8.51 -0.15 -1.89
N ASN A 11 9.53 0.46 -2.47
CA ASN A 11 9.95 0.15 -3.83
C ASN A 11 11.16 -0.79 -3.90
N TYR A 12 11.26 -1.72 -2.97
CA TYR A 12 12.36 -2.68 -2.97
C TYR A 12 12.38 -3.52 -4.27
N TYR A 13 11.21 -4.03 -4.70
CA TYR A 13 11.06 -4.71 -5.98
C TYR A 13 10.47 -3.70 -6.97
N LYS A 14 11.33 -3.01 -7.71
CA LYS A 14 10.93 -1.83 -8.49
C LYS A 14 9.82 -2.08 -9.51
N GLU A 15 9.91 -3.18 -10.25
CA GLU A 15 8.87 -3.53 -11.23
C GLU A 15 7.52 -3.76 -10.56
N ILE A 16 7.53 -4.48 -9.44
CA ILE A 16 6.31 -4.78 -8.69
C ILE A 16 5.70 -3.49 -8.16
N SER A 17 6.55 -2.64 -7.55
CA SER A 17 6.09 -1.37 -6.97
C SER A 17 5.50 -0.46 -8.03
N LYS A 18 6.14 -0.39 -9.19
CA LYS A 18 5.67 0.45 -10.29
C LYS A 18 4.29 0.01 -10.76
N ASN A 19 4.06 -1.29 -10.88
CA ASN A 19 2.77 -1.81 -11.29
C ASN A 19 1.68 -1.56 -10.24
N LEU A 20 2.02 -1.75 -8.96
CA LEU A 20 1.08 -1.44 -7.88
C LEU A 20 0.72 0.03 -7.88
N GLU A 21 1.71 0.90 -8.03
CA GLU A 21 1.48 2.34 -8.09
C GLU A 21 0.59 2.72 -9.26
N LEU A 22 0.85 2.12 -10.42
CA LEU A 22 0.05 2.40 -11.62
C LEU A 22 -1.43 2.07 -11.40
N GLY A 23 -1.71 0.90 -10.85
CA GLY A 23 -3.08 0.50 -10.56
C GLY A 23 -3.78 1.43 -9.58
N ALA A 24 -3.07 1.83 -8.52
CA ALA A 24 -3.62 2.75 -7.52
C ALA A 24 -3.85 4.13 -8.10
N ILE A 25 -2.87 4.66 -8.83
CA ILE A 25 -2.96 6.01 -9.42
C ILE A 25 -4.12 6.10 -10.41
N ASN A 26 -4.24 5.12 -11.30
CA ASN A 26 -5.32 5.12 -12.28
C ASN A 26 -6.68 5.17 -11.59
N THR A 27 -6.85 4.38 -10.54
CA THR A 27 -8.09 4.32 -9.78
C THR A 27 -8.41 5.65 -9.09
N LEU A 28 -7.39 6.26 -8.47
CA LEU A 28 -7.58 7.56 -7.82
C LEU A 28 -7.99 8.63 -8.82
N LYS A 29 -7.32 8.68 -9.97
CA LYS A 29 -7.63 9.66 -11.01
C LYS A 29 -9.04 9.49 -11.55
N GLU A 30 -9.45 8.25 -11.80
CA GLU A 30 -10.78 7.95 -12.29
C GLU A 30 -11.88 8.38 -11.32
N ASN A 31 -11.54 8.46 -10.04
CA ASN A 31 -12.50 8.83 -9.00
C ASN A 31 -12.32 10.27 -8.49
N GLY A 32 -11.48 11.05 -9.15
CA GLY A 32 -11.36 12.48 -8.86
C GLY A 32 -10.51 12.84 -7.65
N TYR A 33 -9.65 11.94 -7.20
CA TYR A 33 -8.77 12.20 -6.06
C TYR A 33 -7.40 12.67 -6.49
N GLU A 34 -6.86 13.64 -5.75
CA GLU A 34 -5.47 14.02 -5.88
C GLU A 34 -4.63 13.09 -5.01
N TYR A 35 -3.37 12.95 -5.34
CA TYR A 35 -2.49 12.06 -4.59
C TYR A 35 -1.07 12.60 -4.55
N GLU A 36 -0.32 12.10 -3.57
CA GLU A 36 1.12 12.23 -3.49
C GLU A 36 1.69 10.84 -3.23
N ILE A 37 2.93 10.63 -3.62
CA ILE A 37 3.62 9.36 -3.38
C ILE A 37 4.88 9.65 -2.58
N ILE A 38 5.08 8.89 -1.50
CA ILE A 38 6.37 8.88 -0.83
C ILE A 38 6.89 7.44 -0.82
N ASN A 39 8.20 7.31 -0.88
CA ASN A 39 8.83 6.01 -0.92
C ASN A 39 9.35 5.61 0.45
N ALA A 40 9.05 4.37 0.86
CA ALA A 40 9.59 3.78 2.07
C ALA A 40 10.80 2.92 1.70
N PRO A 41 11.83 2.86 2.56
CA PRO A 41 12.96 1.97 2.30
C PRO A 41 12.57 0.51 2.20
N GLY A 42 11.58 0.10 2.99
CA GLY A 42 11.02 -1.23 2.98
C GLY A 42 9.62 -1.20 3.56
N CYS A 43 8.95 -2.34 3.55
CA CYS A 43 7.58 -2.40 4.06
C CYS A 43 7.50 -2.13 5.55
N PHE A 44 8.55 -2.49 6.31
CA PHE A 44 8.59 -2.28 7.75
C PHE A 44 8.46 -0.80 8.13
N GLU A 45 8.91 0.11 7.27
CA GLU A 45 8.87 1.54 7.53
C GLU A 45 7.56 2.22 7.12
N ILE A 46 6.68 1.50 6.44
CA ILE A 46 5.42 2.08 5.98
C ILE A 46 4.54 2.59 7.12
N PRO A 47 4.33 1.83 8.21
CA PRO A 47 3.49 2.34 9.30
C PRO A 47 3.98 3.65 9.89
N TYR A 48 5.29 3.82 10.05
CA TYR A 48 5.84 5.06 10.56
C TYR A 48 5.53 6.24 9.64
N LEU A 49 5.69 6.03 8.33
CA LEU A 49 5.46 7.10 7.36
C LEU A 49 3.97 7.48 7.28
N ILE A 50 3.08 6.52 7.45
CA ILE A 50 1.66 6.82 7.54
C ILE A 50 1.38 7.67 8.78
N LYS A 51 1.87 7.24 9.95
CA LYS A 51 1.63 7.96 11.20
C LYS A 51 2.20 9.36 11.15
N LYS A 52 3.38 9.52 10.56
CA LYS A 52 4.02 10.83 10.43
C LYS A 52 3.16 11.80 9.64
N ASN A 53 2.37 11.31 8.70
CA ASN A 53 1.55 12.14 7.81
C ASN A 53 0.06 12.06 8.13
N ILE A 54 -0.29 11.56 9.31
CA ILE A 54 -1.68 11.17 9.63
C ILE A 54 -2.66 12.33 9.51
N ASP A 55 -2.22 13.54 9.84
CA ASP A 55 -3.09 14.72 9.85
C ASP A 55 -3.11 15.48 8.53
N ASN A 56 -2.30 15.05 7.56
CA ASN A 56 -2.08 15.84 6.34
C ASN A 56 -2.79 15.29 5.11
N PHE A 57 -3.41 14.11 5.23
CA PHE A 57 -4.05 13.46 4.09
C PHE A 57 -5.40 12.89 4.51
N LYS A 58 -6.29 12.82 3.56
CA LYS A 58 -7.64 12.32 3.76
C LYS A 58 -7.68 10.81 3.90
N GLY A 59 -6.75 10.14 3.24
CA GLY A 59 -6.62 8.69 3.29
C GLY A 59 -5.25 8.27 2.83
N PHE A 60 -4.97 6.99 2.97
CA PHE A 60 -3.64 6.43 2.70
C PHE A 60 -3.77 5.14 1.90
N ILE A 61 -2.79 4.86 1.06
CA ILE A 61 -2.67 3.58 0.37
C ILE A 61 -1.27 3.07 0.62
N SER A 62 -1.16 1.89 1.23
CA SER A 62 0.14 1.25 1.48
C SER A 62 0.41 0.25 0.36
N LEU A 63 1.54 0.38 -0.30
CA LEU A 63 1.93 -0.49 -1.39
C LEU A 63 3.32 -1.05 -1.15
N GLY A 64 3.51 -2.31 -1.46
CA GLY A 64 4.80 -2.95 -1.33
C GLY A 64 4.70 -4.43 -1.60
N CYS A 65 5.84 -5.10 -1.46
CA CYS A 65 5.90 -6.54 -1.72
C CYS A 65 6.93 -7.17 -0.80
N ILE A 66 6.52 -8.22 -0.12
CA ILE A 66 7.38 -9.02 0.74
C ILE A 66 7.35 -10.43 0.17
N ILE A 67 8.52 -10.98 -0.14
CA ILE A 67 8.64 -12.32 -0.71
C ILE A 67 9.36 -13.22 0.29
N LYS A 68 8.83 -14.41 0.48
CA LYS A 68 9.39 -15.38 1.42
C LYS A 68 10.82 -15.74 1.04
N GLY A 69 11.72 -15.68 2.03
CA GLY A 69 13.11 -16.10 1.89
C GLY A 69 13.37 -17.31 2.76
N ASP A 70 14.66 -17.51 3.09
CA ASP A 70 15.11 -18.69 3.81
C ASP A 70 14.96 -18.57 5.32
N THR A 71 14.66 -17.39 5.82
CA THR A 71 14.62 -17.14 7.26
C THR A 71 13.23 -16.67 7.70
N TYR A 72 13.06 -16.58 9.02
CA TYR A 72 11.80 -16.12 9.61
C TYR A 72 11.53 -14.62 9.36
N HIS A 73 12.44 -13.94 8.72
CA HIS A 73 12.31 -12.50 8.42
C HIS A 73 11.01 -12.16 7.69
N PHE A 74 10.62 -13.01 6.73
CA PHE A 74 9.39 -12.82 5.97
C PHE A 74 8.18 -12.71 6.90
N GLU A 75 8.06 -13.66 7.82
CA GLU A 75 6.92 -13.71 8.75
C GLU A 75 6.91 -12.48 9.68
N VAL A 76 8.09 -12.08 10.16
CA VAL A 76 8.19 -10.91 11.03
C VAL A 76 7.72 -9.66 10.32
N ILE A 77 8.25 -9.41 9.12
CA ILE A 77 7.89 -8.20 8.38
C ILE A 77 6.42 -8.22 7.97
N ALA A 78 5.95 -9.35 7.43
CA ALA A 78 4.58 -9.46 6.96
C ALA A 78 3.57 -9.26 8.10
N ASN A 79 3.79 -9.94 9.22
CA ASN A 79 2.86 -9.91 10.34
C ASN A 79 2.85 -8.55 11.06
N GLU A 80 4.04 -8.03 11.37
CA GLU A 80 4.11 -6.78 12.13
C GLU A 80 3.67 -5.58 11.31
N THR A 81 4.02 -5.55 10.03
CA THR A 81 3.62 -4.45 9.15
C THR A 81 2.11 -4.40 8.97
N SER A 82 1.51 -5.54 8.63
CA SER A 82 0.06 -5.59 8.39
C SER A 82 -0.73 -5.32 9.66
N ARG A 83 -0.29 -5.86 10.79
CA ARG A 83 -0.95 -5.63 12.07
C ARG A 83 -0.93 -4.15 12.44
N LYS A 84 0.23 -3.49 12.28
CA LYS A 84 0.35 -2.09 12.67
C LYS A 84 -0.43 -1.17 11.73
N ILE A 85 -0.53 -1.49 10.45
CA ILE A 85 -1.36 -0.72 9.52
C ILE A 85 -2.83 -0.83 9.92
N MET A 86 -3.30 -2.03 10.27
CA MET A 86 -4.65 -2.23 10.76
C MET A 86 -4.89 -1.40 12.03
N ASP A 87 -3.93 -1.44 12.97
CA ASP A 87 -4.02 -0.67 14.21
C ASP A 87 -4.16 0.83 13.93
N LEU A 88 -3.36 1.36 13.02
CA LEU A 88 -3.39 2.78 12.68
C LEU A 88 -4.76 3.20 12.13
N SER A 89 -5.30 2.39 11.23
CA SER A 89 -6.59 2.67 10.61
C SER A 89 -7.70 2.75 11.66
N VAL A 90 -7.76 1.77 12.54
CA VAL A 90 -8.79 1.67 13.56
C VAL A 90 -8.58 2.71 14.67
N GLU A 91 -7.34 2.86 15.15
CA GLU A 91 -7.02 3.74 16.26
C GLU A 91 -7.22 5.22 15.90
N PHE A 92 -6.79 5.63 14.73
CA PHE A 92 -6.86 7.03 14.29
C PHE A 92 -8.03 7.31 13.37
N ASN A 93 -8.85 6.30 13.11
CA ASN A 93 -10.06 6.47 12.30
C ASN A 93 -9.75 7.07 10.93
N VAL A 94 -8.74 6.50 10.26
CA VAL A 94 -8.32 6.97 8.94
C VAL A 94 -8.43 5.84 7.92
N PRO A 95 -8.90 6.14 6.72
CA PRO A 95 -8.96 5.16 5.64
C PRO A 95 -7.56 4.76 5.19
N ILE A 96 -7.26 3.47 5.19
CA ILE A 96 -6.00 2.95 4.67
C ILE A 96 -6.30 1.78 3.75
N GLY A 97 -5.95 1.90 2.48
CA GLY A 97 -6.01 0.80 1.54
C GLY A 97 -4.74 -0.05 1.68
N PHE A 98 -4.92 -1.35 1.85
CA PHE A 98 -3.80 -2.26 2.07
C PHE A 98 -3.43 -2.97 0.78
N GLY A 99 -2.29 -2.60 0.19
CA GLY A 99 -1.78 -3.19 -1.03
C GLY A 99 -0.36 -3.74 -0.88
N ILE A 100 -0.02 -4.22 0.30
CA ILE A 100 1.27 -4.87 0.52
C ILE A 100 1.11 -6.35 0.21
N LEU A 101 1.81 -6.81 -0.83
CA LEU A 101 1.77 -8.21 -1.23
C LEU A 101 2.66 -9.03 -0.32
N THR A 102 2.17 -10.20 0.08
CA THR A 102 2.94 -11.15 0.87
C THR A 102 2.95 -12.46 0.09
N CYS A 103 4.01 -12.68 -0.65
CA CYS A 103 4.08 -13.75 -1.63
C CYS A 103 5.15 -14.77 -1.30
N TYR A 104 4.94 -16.00 -1.73
CA TYR A 104 5.92 -17.05 -1.51
C TYR A 104 7.02 -17.05 -2.57
N ASP A 105 6.73 -16.45 -3.75
CA ASP A 105 7.73 -16.34 -4.81
C ASP A 105 7.45 -15.12 -5.69
N LEU A 106 8.41 -14.81 -6.55
CA LEU A 106 8.34 -13.63 -7.41
C LEU A 106 7.19 -13.73 -8.43
N GLU A 107 6.91 -14.92 -8.93
CA GLU A 107 5.84 -15.10 -9.91
C GLU A 107 4.49 -14.68 -9.34
N GLN A 108 4.23 -15.04 -8.08
CA GLN A 108 2.99 -14.63 -7.41
C GLN A 108 2.89 -13.10 -7.33
N ALA A 109 4.01 -12.44 -7.08
CA ALA A 109 4.05 -10.99 -6.98
C ALA A 109 3.80 -10.34 -8.34
N ILE A 110 4.38 -10.89 -9.40
CA ILE A 110 4.19 -10.37 -10.75
C ILE A 110 2.70 -10.42 -11.12
N ILE A 111 2.08 -11.57 -10.91
CA ILE A 111 0.66 -11.76 -11.25
C ILE A 111 -0.23 -10.80 -10.46
N ARG A 112 0.05 -10.62 -9.17
CA ARG A 112 -0.79 -9.81 -8.30
C ARG A 112 -0.61 -8.31 -8.50
N SER A 113 0.56 -7.88 -8.96
CA SER A 113 0.81 -6.46 -9.20
C SER A 113 0.41 -6.01 -10.60
N ASP A 114 0.37 -6.92 -11.57
CA ASP A 114 0.08 -6.59 -12.97
C ASP A 114 -1.33 -6.04 -13.09
N VAL A 115 -1.44 -4.83 -13.68
CA VAL A 115 -2.74 -4.16 -13.85
C VAL A 115 -3.66 -4.92 -14.80
N ASN A 116 -3.11 -5.79 -15.64
CA ASN A 116 -3.87 -6.62 -16.56
C ASN A 116 -4.21 -7.99 -15.99
N GLN A 117 -3.82 -8.26 -14.75
CA GLN A 117 -4.10 -9.51 -14.07
C GLN A 117 -4.84 -9.24 -12.78
N LYS A 118 -4.24 -9.50 -11.61
CA LYS A 118 -4.96 -9.33 -10.34
C LYS A 118 -5.04 -7.88 -9.88
N ASN A 119 -4.17 -7.03 -10.35
CA ASN A 119 -4.22 -5.57 -10.13
C ASN A 119 -4.51 -5.18 -8.67
N LYS A 120 -3.68 -5.65 -7.76
CA LYS A 120 -3.89 -5.41 -6.33
C LYS A 120 -3.71 -3.94 -5.93
N GLY A 121 -2.98 -3.17 -6.73
CA GLY A 121 -2.90 -1.72 -6.51
C GLY A 121 -4.25 -1.06 -6.66
N GLN A 122 -5.02 -1.48 -7.65
CA GLN A 122 -6.38 -0.99 -7.84
C GLN A 122 -7.26 -1.37 -6.64
N GLU A 123 -7.17 -2.62 -6.17
CA GLU A 123 -7.97 -3.07 -5.02
C GLU A 123 -7.69 -2.23 -3.78
N ALA A 124 -6.43 -1.92 -3.53
CA ALA A 124 -6.07 -1.10 -2.38
C ALA A 124 -6.65 0.31 -2.49
N ALA A 125 -6.59 0.90 -3.67
CA ALA A 125 -7.17 2.23 -3.89
C ALA A 125 -8.68 2.21 -3.73
N ILE A 126 -9.34 1.19 -4.27
CA ILE A 126 -10.80 1.05 -4.13
C ILE A 126 -11.17 0.95 -2.65
N ALA A 127 -10.44 0.15 -1.88
CA ALA A 127 -10.71 0.01 -0.45
C ALA A 127 -10.61 1.36 0.27
N CYS A 128 -9.58 2.13 -0.02
CA CYS A 128 -9.41 3.45 0.57
C CYS A 128 -10.59 4.36 0.21
N ILE A 129 -10.98 4.40 -1.06
CA ILE A 129 -12.07 5.25 -1.54
C ILE A 129 -13.39 4.85 -0.88
N GLU A 130 -13.67 3.56 -0.77
CA GLU A 130 -14.90 3.09 -0.14
C GLU A 130 -14.99 3.51 1.32
N LEU A 131 -13.86 3.52 2.03
CA LEU A 131 -13.85 3.96 3.43
C LEU A 131 -14.01 5.47 3.56
N LEU A 132 -13.78 6.23 2.52
CA LEU A 132 -13.98 7.68 2.52
C LEU A 132 -15.43 8.08 2.33
N LYS A 133 -16.26 7.18 1.87
CA LYS A 133 -17.69 7.42 1.70
C LYS A 133 -18.40 7.28 3.04
#